data_43bf313029d0d9c15dc9d6400ced03be
#
_entry.id   43bf313029d0d9c15dc9d6400ced03be
#
_cell.length_a   1.000
_cell.length_b   1.000
_cell.length_c   1.000
_cell.angle_alpha   90.00
_cell.angle_beta   90.00
_cell.angle_gamma   90.00
#
_symmetry.space_group_name_H-M   'P 1'
#
loop_
_entity.id
_entity.type
_entity.pdbx_description
1 polymer ?
#
loop_
_entity_poly.entity_id
_entity_poly.type
_entity_poly.pdbx_seq_one_letter_code
_entity_poly.pdbx_strand_id
1 'polypeptide(L)'
;VKVIKTETLHADAGWRTLSFLKITTDEGIVGYSEYNESFGSTGTTHAIENMGPLIEGTDPLEYAVTSSRLYAMTRLARGGVNAQAIAAIENALLDIKGKALNVPVHE
;
A
#
# COMPACT_ATOMS: atom_id res chain seq x y z
N VAL A 1 -13.69 10.76 0.45
CA VAL A 1 -13.04 9.69 1.23
C VAL A 1 -11.55 9.98 1.35
N LYS A 2 -11.01 9.77 2.54
CA LYS A 2 -9.59 10.05 2.80
C LYS A 2 -8.96 8.90 3.56
N VAL A 3 -7.69 8.64 3.28
CA VAL A 3 -6.91 7.67 4.05
C VAL A 3 -6.64 8.23 5.43
N ILE A 4 -6.95 7.47 6.48
CA ILE A 4 -6.69 7.88 7.86
C ILE A 4 -5.64 7.03 8.54
N LYS A 5 -5.37 5.83 8.06
CA LYS A 5 -4.44 4.93 8.73
C LYS A 5 -3.88 3.89 7.77
N THR A 6 -2.60 3.57 7.94
CA THR A 6 -1.95 2.45 7.25
C THR A 6 -1.38 1.52 8.30
N GLU A 7 -1.51 0.22 8.08
CA GLU A 7 -1.00 -0.80 8.99
C GLU A 7 -0.38 -1.94 8.21
N THR A 8 0.72 -2.47 8.72
CA THR A 8 1.32 -3.69 8.17
C THR A 8 0.96 -4.85 9.08
N LEU A 9 0.56 -5.97 8.48
CA LEU A 9 0.12 -7.15 9.19
C LEU A 9 0.93 -8.35 8.72
N HIS A 10 1.26 -9.24 9.65
CA HIS A 10 2.06 -10.41 9.34
C HIS A 10 1.40 -11.63 9.94
N ALA A 11 1.29 -12.69 9.13
CA ALA A 11 0.68 -13.94 9.56
C ALA A 11 1.64 -15.09 9.25
N ASP A 12 1.85 -15.97 10.22
CA ASP A 12 2.69 -17.13 10.05
C ASP A 12 1.91 -18.22 9.33
N ALA A 13 2.42 -18.61 8.16
CA ALA A 13 1.80 -19.67 7.35
C ALA A 13 2.57 -21.00 7.47
N GLY A 14 3.41 -21.14 8.50
CA GLY A 14 4.16 -22.36 8.75
C GLY A 14 5.53 -22.36 8.09
N TRP A 15 5.58 -22.28 6.77
CA TRP A 15 6.84 -22.28 6.03
C TRP A 15 7.27 -20.89 5.57
N ARG A 16 6.39 -19.91 5.71
CA ARG A 16 6.72 -18.52 5.41
C ARG A 16 5.77 -17.59 6.15
N THR A 17 6.17 -16.34 6.29
CA THR A 17 5.32 -15.28 6.83
C THR A 17 4.58 -14.60 5.68
N LEU A 18 3.28 -14.46 5.82
CA LEU A 18 2.47 -13.69 4.87
C LEU A 18 2.42 -12.25 5.38
N SER A 19 2.67 -11.31 4.48
CA SER A 19 2.68 -9.89 4.84
C SER A 19 1.60 -9.15 4.07
N PHE A 20 0.86 -8.30 4.77
CA PHE A 20 -0.27 -7.56 4.22
C PHE A 20 -0.17 -6.10 4.61
N LEU A 21 -0.64 -5.25 3.71
CA LEU A 21 -0.85 -3.84 3.99
C LEU A 21 -2.35 -3.61 4.11
N LYS A 22 -2.76 -2.94 5.18
CA LYS A 22 -4.15 -2.55 5.41
C LYS A 22 -4.23 -1.04 5.42
N ILE A 23 -5.09 -0.47 4.59
CA ILE A 23 -5.33 0.96 4.53
C ILE A 23 -6.78 1.22 4.91
N THR A 24 -6.99 2.08 5.90
CA THR A 24 -8.31 2.42 6.41
C THR A 24 -8.67 3.84 5.99
N THR A 25 -9.92 4.05 5.59
CA THR A 25 -10.42 5.37 5.21
C THR A 25 -11.38 5.93 6.26
N ASP A 26 -11.66 7.23 6.16
CA ASP A 26 -12.57 7.92 7.07
C ASP A 26 -14.03 7.48 6.90
N GLU A 27 -14.35 6.80 5.79
CA GLU A 27 -15.71 6.30 5.54
C GLU A 27 -15.86 4.81 5.88
N GLY A 28 -14.86 4.24 6.55
CA GLY A 28 -14.92 2.84 6.96
C GLY A 28 -14.57 1.83 5.88
N ILE A 29 -14.24 2.29 4.68
CA ILE A 29 -13.79 1.39 3.62
C ILE A 29 -12.34 1.03 3.90
N VAL A 30 -12.03 -0.28 3.83
CA VAL A 30 -10.70 -0.80 4.13
C VAL A 30 -10.20 -1.54 2.91
N GLY A 31 -8.95 -1.26 2.53
CA GLY A 31 -8.29 -1.95 1.43
C GLY A 31 -7.10 -2.75 1.91
N TYR A 32 -6.84 -3.85 1.25
CA TYR A 32 -5.73 -4.74 1.57
C TYR A 32 -4.90 -5.02 0.34
N SER A 33 -3.60 -5.25 0.55
CA SER A 33 -2.74 -5.84 -0.47
C SER A 33 -1.78 -6.79 0.23
N GLU A 34 -1.37 -7.83 -0.48
CA GLU A 34 -0.33 -8.73 0.01
C GLU A 34 0.99 -8.31 -0.64
N TYR A 35 2.08 -8.39 0.14
CA TYR A 35 3.40 -8.13 -0.41
C TYR A 35 4.39 -9.16 0.13
N ASN A 36 5.50 -9.32 -0.58
CA ASN A 36 6.52 -10.30 -0.24
C ASN A 36 7.73 -9.59 0.37
N GLU A 37 8.17 -10.06 1.53
CA GLU A 37 9.34 -9.49 2.19
C GLU A 37 10.49 -10.50 2.30
N SER A 38 10.34 -11.69 1.70
CA SER A 38 11.40 -12.68 1.70
C SER A 38 12.32 -12.49 0.49
N PHE A 39 13.58 -12.89 0.61
CA PHE A 39 14.57 -12.88 -0.46
C PHE A 39 14.56 -11.60 -1.28
N GLY A 40 15.55 -10.79 -1.19
CA GLY A 40 15.71 -9.61 -2.02
C GLY A 40 14.71 -8.49 -1.80
N SER A 41 13.64 -8.76 -1.04
CA SER A 41 12.61 -7.76 -0.73
C SER A 41 12.64 -7.38 0.75
N THR A 42 13.70 -7.72 1.45
CA THR A 42 13.85 -7.38 2.87
C THR A 42 13.81 -5.87 3.05
N GLY A 43 13.00 -5.41 3.98
CA GLY A 43 12.86 -3.99 4.24
C GLY A 43 11.62 -3.35 3.61
N THR A 44 10.81 -4.13 2.87
CA THR A 44 9.60 -3.59 2.26
C THR A 44 8.63 -3.06 3.31
N THR A 45 8.45 -3.77 4.43
CA THR A 45 7.60 -3.30 5.53
C THR A 45 8.06 -1.95 6.04
N HIS A 46 9.37 -1.80 6.25
CA HIS A 46 9.93 -0.54 6.73
C HIS A 46 9.67 0.60 5.73
N ALA A 47 9.84 0.32 4.44
CA ALA A 47 9.57 1.32 3.40
C ALA A 47 8.09 1.72 3.40
N ILE A 48 7.18 0.75 3.55
CA ILE A 48 5.75 1.03 3.63
C ILE A 48 5.45 1.91 4.85
N GLU A 49 6.03 1.59 5.99
CA GLU A 49 5.82 2.35 7.21
C GLU A 49 6.32 3.79 7.08
N ASN A 50 7.43 3.98 6.36
CA ASN A 50 7.94 5.33 6.10
C ASN A 50 7.05 6.10 5.14
N MET A 51 6.39 5.44 4.22
CA MET A 51 5.53 6.08 3.23
C MET A 51 4.12 6.33 3.75
N GLY A 52 3.68 5.56 4.76
CA GLY A 52 2.32 5.66 5.29
C GLY A 52 1.90 7.08 5.64
N PRO A 53 2.69 7.81 6.44
CA PRO A 53 2.32 9.19 6.79
C PRO A 53 2.16 10.11 5.58
N LEU A 54 2.83 9.80 4.46
CA LEU A 54 2.74 10.62 3.25
C LEU A 54 1.40 10.46 2.54
N ILE A 55 0.72 9.35 2.75
CA ILE A 55 -0.56 9.10 2.09
C ILE A 55 -1.77 9.38 2.99
N GLU A 56 -1.57 9.58 4.28
CA GLU A 56 -2.67 9.94 5.18
C GLU A 56 -3.23 11.30 4.75
N GLY A 57 -4.55 11.38 4.69
CA GLY A 57 -5.23 12.58 4.21
C GLY A 57 -5.46 12.63 2.72
N THR A 58 -4.88 11.71 1.95
CA THR A 58 -5.08 11.67 0.50
C THR A 58 -6.36 10.94 0.14
N ASP A 59 -6.84 11.19 -1.08
CA ASP A 59 -8.03 10.52 -1.62
C ASP A 59 -7.60 9.24 -2.32
N PRO A 60 -8.01 8.05 -1.82
CA PRO A 60 -7.62 6.80 -2.46
C PRO A 60 -8.18 6.62 -3.86
N LEU A 61 -9.22 7.35 -4.23
CA LEU A 61 -9.74 7.29 -5.60
C LEU A 61 -8.78 7.93 -6.60
N GLU A 62 -7.85 8.74 -6.14
CA GLU A 62 -6.81 9.36 -6.95
C GLU A 62 -5.47 8.64 -6.76
N TYR A 63 -5.50 7.32 -6.79
CA TYR A 63 -4.32 6.51 -6.51
C TYR A 63 -3.14 6.81 -7.44
N ALA A 64 -3.42 7.18 -8.70
CA ALA A 64 -2.35 7.46 -9.65
C ALA A 64 -1.57 8.72 -9.27
N VAL A 65 -2.25 9.74 -8.74
CA VAL A 65 -1.60 10.95 -8.26
C VAL A 65 -0.73 10.64 -7.05
N THR A 66 -1.26 9.86 -6.12
CA THR A 66 -0.50 9.45 -4.92
C THR A 66 0.72 8.62 -5.31
N SER A 67 0.55 7.66 -6.22
CA SER A 67 1.64 6.81 -6.68
C SER A 67 2.75 7.64 -7.32
N SER A 68 2.39 8.58 -8.20
CA SER A 68 3.37 9.46 -8.84
C SER A 68 4.13 10.29 -7.83
N ARG A 69 3.45 10.77 -6.80
CA ARG A 69 4.09 11.55 -5.74
C ARG A 69 5.09 10.71 -4.96
N LEU A 70 4.72 9.47 -4.63
CA LEU A 70 5.63 8.59 -3.91
C LEU A 70 6.87 8.27 -4.73
N TYR A 71 6.73 8.02 -6.03
CA TYR A 71 7.88 7.80 -6.90
C TYR A 71 8.77 9.03 -6.96
N ALA A 72 8.18 10.22 -7.05
CA ALA A 72 8.97 11.46 -7.09
C ALA A 72 9.75 11.67 -5.80
N MET A 73 9.14 11.36 -4.66
CA MET A 73 9.77 11.56 -3.35
C MET A 73 10.88 10.56 -3.08
N THR A 74 10.83 9.38 -3.69
CA THR A 74 11.80 8.32 -3.45
C THR A 74 12.82 8.17 -4.57
N ARG A 75 12.82 9.06 -5.56
CA ARG A 75 13.68 8.88 -6.73
C ARG A 75 15.17 8.89 -6.43
N LEU A 76 15.59 9.54 -5.35
CA LEU A 76 17.01 9.55 -4.96
C LEU A 76 17.41 8.32 -4.17
N ALA A 77 16.43 7.59 -3.67
CA ALA A 77 16.63 6.37 -2.89
C ALA A 77 15.99 5.18 -3.59
N ARG A 78 16.02 5.17 -4.90
CA ARG A 78 15.40 4.10 -5.69
C ARG A 78 16.00 2.75 -5.40
N GLY A 79 15.16 1.73 -5.49
CA GLY A 79 15.57 0.36 -5.37
C GLY A 79 14.33 -0.50 -5.45
N GLY A 80 14.54 -1.82 -5.55
CA GLY A 80 13.44 -2.77 -5.63
C GLY A 80 12.51 -2.68 -4.43
N VAL A 81 13.05 -2.41 -3.24
CA VAL A 81 12.26 -2.31 -2.02
C VAL A 81 11.27 -1.15 -2.07
N ASN A 82 11.74 0.03 -2.51
CA ASN A 82 10.84 1.18 -2.61
C ASN A 82 9.78 0.97 -3.68
N ALA A 83 10.15 0.42 -4.82
CA ALA A 83 9.19 0.12 -5.88
C ALA A 83 8.14 -0.88 -5.41
N GLN A 84 8.54 -1.89 -4.66
CA GLN A 84 7.61 -2.88 -4.13
C GLN A 84 6.69 -2.28 -3.08
N ALA A 85 7.20 -1.38 -2.24
CA ALA A 85 6.38 -0.69 -1.25
C ALA A 85 5.32 0.16 -1.93
N ILE A 86 5.69 0.90 -2.97
CA ILE A 86 4.74 1.73 -3.71
C ILE A 86 3.69 0.86 -4.40
N ALA A 87 4.10 -0.27 -4.97
CA ALA A 87 3.16 -1.21 -5.60
C ALA A 87 2.16 -1.76 -4.59
N ALA A 88 2.62 -2.10 -3.38
CA ALA A 88 1.73 -2.58 -2.33
C ALA A 88 0.70 -1.51 -1.94
N ILE A 89 1.15 -0.27 -1.78
CA ILE A 89 0.27 0.86 -1.48
C ILE A 89 -0.73 1.06 -2.61
N GLU A 90 -0.26 1.06 -3.85
CA GLU A 90 -1.12 1.26 -5.02
C GLU A 90 -2.19 0.17 -5.09
N ASN A 91 -1.84 -1.09 -4.86
CA ASN A 91 -2.80 -2.19 -4.90
C ASN A 91 -3.85 -2.06 -3.80
N ALA A 92 -3.46 -1.63 -2.60
CA ALA A 92 -4.41 -1.42 -1.52
C ALA A 92 -5.36 -0.26 -1.84
N LEU A 93 -4.85 0.82 -2.44
CA LEU A 93 -5.69 1.94 -2.86
C LEU A 93 -6.65 1.53 -3.96
N LEU A 94 -6.21 0.69 -4.90
CA LEU A 94 -7.08 0.14 -5.93
C LEU A 94 -8.19 -0.72 -5.34
N ASP A 95 -7.87 -1.49 -4.29
CA ASP A 95 -8.87 -2.29 -3.59
C ASP A 95 -9.94 -1.38 -2.97
N ILE A 96 -9.52 -0.27 -2.36
CA ILE A 96 -10.45 0.71 -1.81
C ILE A 96 -11.31 1.31 -2.92
N LYS A 97 -10.70 1.68 -4.05
CA LYS A 97 -11.42 2.27 -5.16
C LYS A 97 -12.48 1.31 -5.68
N GLY A 98 -12.13 0.02 -5.84
CA GLY A 98 -13.09 -0.98 -6.27
C GLY A 98 -14.27 -1.10 -5.32
N LYS A 99 -14.01 -1.11 -4.01
CA LYS A 99 -15.05 -1.20 -3.00
C LYS A 99 -15.92 0.06 -2.97
N ALA A 100 -15.31 1.24 -3.07
CA ALA A 100 -16.04 2.51 -3.03
C ALA A 100 -16.96 2.66 -4.23
N LEU A 101 -16.52 2.20 -5.40
CA LEU A 101 -17.29 2.29 -6.64
C LEU A 101 -18.14 1.05 -6.91
N ASN A 102 -18.00 0.04 -6.06
CA ASN A 102 -18.71 -1.25 -6.20
C ASN A 102 -18.42 -1.91 -7.55
N VAL A 103 -17.15 -1.89 -7.97
CA VAL A 103 -16.70 -2.53 -9.20
C VAL A 103 -15.47 -3.39 -8.91
N PRO A 104 -15.23 -4.45 -9.70
CA PRO A 104 -14.03 -5.26 -9.53
C PRO A 104 -12.76 -4.45 -9.87
N VAL A 105 -11.67 -4.77 -9.20
CA VAL A 105 -10.40 -4.05 -9.37
C VAL A 105 -9.88 -4.13 -10.80
N HIS A 106 -10.12 -5.26 -11.46
CA HIS A 106 -9.60 -5.48 -12.82
C HIS A 106 -10.45 -4.80 -13.91
N GLU A 107 -11.49 -4.14 -13.54
CA GLU A 107 -12.30 -3.34 -14.45
C GLU A 107 -11.96 -1.86 -14.30
#